data_c2717cf0fb724832048947bb7d148971
#
_entry.id   c2717cf0fb724832048947bb7d148971
#
_cell.length_a   1.000
_cell.length_b   1.000
_cell.length_c   1.000
_cell.angle_alpha   90.00
_cell.angle_beta   90.00
_cell.angle_gamma   90.00
#
_symmetry.space_group_name_H-M   'P 1'
#
loop_
_entity.id
_entity.type
_entity.pdbx_description
1 polymer ?
#
loop_
_entity_poly.entity_id
_entity_poly.type
_entity_poly.pdbx_seq_one_letter_code
_entity_poly.pdbx_strand_id
1 'polypeptide(L)'
;MNIRKNIDYSEMHAALDATMVSAKEQIKLYTLIGQAVCQRTEKGVAVAAAEYLRKHYPGVQGFSPRNLRRMRDFYRTYENYPAPLSLAMQIGWTQNVVIMEADLTMELREWYLRATRQFGWSKAELTAQIAEQAHLEIVLDIEEEVCDNSHDKEESVSGSVRNAGTYLTRQVAQRAMLRRCRGRPKRGGGPWCIMWLPTFTAKRVAFMRC
;
A
#
# COMPACT_ATOMS: atom_id res chain seq x y z
N MET A 1 44.00 -10.16 -4.63
CA MET A 1 43.65 -8.93 -5.37
C MET A 1 42.21 -9.06 -5.88
N ASN A 2 41.27 -8.26 -5.37
CA ASN A 2 39.91 -8.22 -5.90
C ASN A 2 39.91 -7.40 -7.19
N ILE A 3 39.90 -8.08 -8.33
CA ILE A 3 39.74 -7.44 -9.62
C ILE A 3 38.30 -6.90 -9.65
N ARG A 4 38.13 -5.60 -9.42
CA ARG A 4 36.84 -4.93 -9.66
C ARG A 4 36.51 -5.11 -11.15
N LYS A 5 35.51 -5.95 -11.47
CA LYS A 5 34.97 -6.02 -12.83
C LYS A 5 34.63 -4.60 -13.26
N ASN A 6 35.20 -4.17 -14.37
CA ASN A 6 34.85 -2.88 -14.98
C ASN A 6 33.43 -3.04 -15.57
N ILE A 7 32.42 -2.67 -14.80
CA ILE A 7 31.02 -2.80 -15.21
C ILE A 7 30.67 -1.51 -15.96
N ASP A 8 30.16 -1.65 -17.18
CA ASP A 8 29.67 -0.53 -17.97
C ASP A 8 28.26 -0.12 -17.47
N TYR A 9 28.11 1.12 -17.05
CA TYR A 9 26.85 1.73 -16.62
C TYR A 9 26.32 2.79 -17.59
N SER A 10 26.85 2.91 -18.79
CA SER A 10 26.50 3.97 -19.75
C SER A 10 25.01 4.00 -20.08
N GLU A 11 24.39 2.86 -20.32
CA GLU A 11 22.94 2.74 -20.58
C GLU A 11 22.10 3.21 -19.37
N MET A 12 22.50 2.80 -18.16
CA MET A 12 21.83 3.26 -16.94
C MET A 12 21.97 4.77 -16.76
N HIS A 13 23.14 5.35 -17.03
CA HIS A 13 23.37 6.78 -16.92
C HIS A 13 22.48 7.55 -17.92
N ALA A 14 22.40 7.09 -19.17
CA ALA A 14 21.53 7.69 -20.18
C ALA A 14 20.03 7.63 -19.76
N ALA A 15 19.60 6.51 -19.20
CA ALA A 15 18.24 6.37 -18.67
C ALA A 15 17.97 7.32 -17.49
N LEU A 16 18.95 7.50 -16.59
CA LEU A 16 18.82 8.45 -15.47
C LEU A 16 18.75 9.89 -15.97
N ASP A 17 19.56 10.28 -16.95
CA ASP A 17 19.53 11.63 -17.55
C ASP A 17 18.17 11.90 -18.20
N ALA A 18 17.66 10.96 -19.01
CA ALA A 18 16.34 11.07 -19.62
C ALA A 18 15.23 11.22 -18.57
N THR A 19 15.33 10.51 -17.44
CA THR A 19 14.42 10.59 -16.32
C THR A 19 14.44 11.97 -15.66
N MET A 20 15.64 12.53 -15.43
CA MET A 20 15.79 13.84 -14.79
C MET A 20 15.20 14.98 -15.63
N VAL A 21 15.17 14.83 -16.96
CA VAL A 21 14.55 15.81 -17.86
C VAL A 21 13.03 15.66 -17.91
N SER A 22 12.51 14.43 -17.88
CA SER A 22 11.10 14.15 -18.15
C SER A 22 10.18 14.26 -16.94
N ALA A 23 10.68 13.96 -15.73
CA ALA A 23 9.83 13.87 -14.54
C ALA A 23 9.84 15.16 -13.73
N LYS A 24 8.66 15.81 -13.63
CA LYS A 24 8.46 17.02 -12.80
C LYS A 24 8.02 16.69 -11.38
N GLU A 25 7.33 15.56 -11.18
CA GLU A 25 6.79 15.14 -9.90
C GLU A 25 7.76 14.20 -9.16
N GLN A 26 7.99 14.44 -7.89
CA GLN A 26 8.99 13.70 -7.10
C GLN A 26 8.78 12.20 -7.09
N ILE A 27 7.55 11.72 -6.87
CA ILE A 27 7.29 10.27 -6.80
C ILE A 27 7.47 9.62 -8.16
N LYS A 28 7.03 10.28 -9.23
CA LYS A 28 7.24 9.82 -10.60
C LYS A 28 8.73 9.73 -10.95
N LEU A 29 9.50 10.76 -10.58
CA LEU A 29 10.96 10.76 -10.73
C LEU A 29 11.58 9.56 -9.99
N TYR A 30 11.22 9.33 -8.75
CA TYR A 30 11.75 8.23 -7.94
C TYR A 30 11.36 6.85 -8.48
N THR A 31 10.15 6.71 -9.04
CA THR A 31 9.70 5.48 -9.69
C THR A 31 10.55 5.17 -10.93
N LEU A 32 10.78 6.16 -11.79
CA LEU A 32 11.58 5.98 -13.01
C LEU A 32 13.07 5.72 -12.70
N ILE A 33 13.62 6.38 -11.69
CA ILE A 33 14.98 6.07 -11.20
C ILE A 33 15.02 4.63 -10.66
N GLY A 34 14.00 4.22 -9.91
CA GLY A 34 13.86 2.86 -9.42
C GLY A 34 13.82 1.83 -10.54
N GLN A 35 13.10 2.12 -11.61
CA GLN A 35 13.03 1.31 -12.83
C GLN A 35 14.42 1.16 -13.48
N ALA A 36 15.13 2.27 -13.72
CA ALA A 36 16.46 2.26 -14.34
C ALA A 36 17.48 1.44 -13.51
N VAL A 37 17.42 1.58 -12.17
CA VAL A 37 18.26 0.79 -11.25
C VAL A 37 17.86 -0.68 -11.22
N CYS A 38 16.55 -0.98 -11.39
CA CYS A 38 15.99 -2.34 -11.33
C CYS A 38 16.40 -3.18 -12.56
N GLN A 39 16.62 -2.56 -13.71
CA GLN A 39 17.06 -3.25 -14.93
C GLN A 39 18.44 -3.92 -14.78
N ARG A 40 19.18 -3.57 -13.75
CA ARG A 40 20.54 -4.07 -13.49
C ARG A 40 20.54 -4.95 -12.25
N THR A 41 21.26 -6.06 -12.30
CA THR A 41 21.32 -7.06 -11.21
C THR A 41 22.64 -7.06 -10.46
N GLU A 42 23.63 -6.30 -10.90
CA GLU A 42 24.97 -6.28 -10.35
C GLU A 42 24.99 -5.68 -8.94
N LYS A 43 25.87 -6.20 -8.11
CA LYS A 43 26.10 -5.63 -6.77
C LYS A 43 26.66 -4.21 -6.88
N GLY A 44 26.07 -3.27 -6.14
CA GLY A 44 26.56 -1.89 -6.10
C GLY A 44 25.91 -0.92 -7.09
N VAL A 45 25.00 -1.36 -7.94
CA VAL A 45 24.28 -0.51 -8.93
C VAL A 45 23.68 0.74 -8.29
N ALA A 46 22.98 0.60 -7.16
CA ALA A 46 22.40 1.74 -6.45
C ALA A 46 23.44 2.73 -5.92
N VAL A 47 24.66 2.27 -5.66
CA VAL A 47 25.79 3.14 -5.24
C VAL A 47 26.31 3.89 -6.46
N ALA A 48 26.57 3.20 -7.58
CA ALA A 48 27.04 3.80 -8.81
C ALA A 48 26.03 4.84 -9.35
N ALA A 49 24.74 4.51 -9.37
CA ALA A 49 23.69 5.44 -9.75
C ALA A 49 23.61 6.67 -8.83
N ALA A 50 23.77 6.48 -7.51
CA ALA A 50 23.78 7.59 -6.55
C ALA A 50 24.99 8.50 -6.72
N GLU A 51 26.17 7.94 -7.00
CA GLU A 51 27.39 8.71 -7.29
C GLU A 51 27.23 9.51 -8.57
N TYR A 52 26.70 8.88 -9.62
CA TYR A 52 26.43 9.54 -10.90
C TYR A 52 25.46 10.72 -10.73
N LEU A 53 24.29 10.50 -10.13
CA LEU A 53 23.28 11.54 -9.95
C LEU A 53 23.76 12.71 -9.09
N ARG A 54 24.48 12.45 -8.02
CA ARG A 54 25.04 13.51 -7.16
C ARG A 54 26.11 14.34 -7.88
N LYS A 55 26.89 13.70 -8.76
CA LYS A 55 27.92 14.39 -9.53
C LYS A 55 27.34 15.29 -10.61
N HIS A 56 26.31 14.82 -11.33
CA HIS A 56 25.74 15.53 -12.49
C HIS A 56 24.59 16.47 -12.09
N TYR A 57 23.91 16.18 -10.97
CA TYR A 57 22.75 16.96 -10.47
C TYR A 57 22.95 17.38 -9.00
N PRO A 58 23.99 18.16 -8.68
CA PRO A 58 24.35 18.49 -7.28
C PRO A 58 23.28 19.33 -6.55
N GLY A 59 22.41 20.04 -7.30
CA GLY A 59 21.31 20.82 -6.73
C GLY A 59 20.08 19.99 -6.30
N VAL A 60 20.02 18.71 -6.65
CA VAL A 60 18.88 17.84 -6.34
C VAL A 60 19.20 16.95 -5.16
N GLN A 61 18.34 17.02 -4.13
CA GLN A 61 18.51 16.20 -2.92
C GLN A 61 17.81 14.84 -3.06
N GLY A 62 18.16 13.91 -2.16
CA GLY A 62 17.50 12.62 -2.09
C GLY A 62 18.25 11.47 -2.81
N PHE A 63 19.38 11.71 -3.45
CA PHE A 63 20.15 10.69 -4.18
C PHE A 63 21.22 10.01 -3.32
N SER A 64 20.83 9.56 -2.11
CA SER A 64 21.70 8.69 -1.31
C SER A 64 21.58 7.23 -1.79
N PRO A 65 22.64 6.40 -1.67
CA PRO A 65 22.58 4.99 -2.03
C PRO A 65 21.44 4.22 -1.32
N ARG A 66 21.14 4.59 -0.08
CA ARG A 66 20.02 4.03 0.69
C ARG A 66 18.69 4.37 0.04
N ASN A 67 18.50 5.63 -0.37
CA ASN A 67 17.27 6.07 -0.99
C ASN A 67 17.08 5.47 -2.38
N LEU A 68 18.15 5.32 -3.16
CA LEU A 68 18.06 4.64 -4.46
C LEU A 68 17.69 3.15 -4.34
N ARG A 69 18.13 2.46 -3.28
CA ARG A 69 17.65 1.11 -2.99
C ARG A 69 16.15 1.12 -2.70
N ARG A 70 15.64 2.08 -1.91
CA ARG A 70 14.21 2.25 -1.65
C ARG A 70 13.41 2.56 -2.92
N MET A 71 13.93 3.39 -3.82
CA MET A 71 13.31 3.66 -5.12
C MET A 71 13.21 2.39 -5.97
N ARG A 72 14.29 1.58 -6.02
CA ARG A 72 14.28 0.29 -6.70
C ARG A 72 13.27 -0.67 -6.09
N ASP A 73 13.24 -0.76 -4.76
CA ASP A 73 12.34 -1.66 -4.04
C ASP A 73 10.89 -1.20 -4.17
N PHE A 74 10.64 0.11 -4.22
CA PHE A 74 9.34 0.70 -4.53
C PHE A 74 8.85 0.31 -5.93
N TYR A 75 9.69 0.46 -6.96
CA TYR A 75 9.36 0.04 -8.31
C TYR A 75 8.99 -1.45 -8.35
N ARG A 76 9.83 -2.32 -7.78
CA ARG A 76 9.58 -3.77 -7.71
C ARG A 76 8.29 -4.14 -7.00
N THR A 77 7.94 -3.40 -5.97
CA THR A 77 6.72 -3.66 -5.19
C THR A 77 5.46 -3.37 -6.00
N TYR A 78 5.48 -2.31 -6.82
CA TYR A 78 4.27 -1.81 -7.48
C TYR A 78 4.25 -1.99 -9.00
N GLU A 79 5.31 -2.50 -9.64
CA GLU A 79 5.40 -2.64 -11.11
C GLU A 79 4.25 -3.44 -11.73
N ASN A 80 3.72 -4.45 -11.02
CA ASN A 80 2.61 -5.30 -11.45
C ASN A 80 1.24 -4.89 -10.87
N TYR A 81 1.18 -3.76 -10.15
CA TYR A 81 -0.02 -3.31 -9.43
C TYR A 81 -0.36 -1.86 -9.77
N PRO A 82 -0.99 -1.59 -10.94
CA PRO A 82 -1.23 -0.22 -11.40
C PRO A 82 -2.16 0.58 -10.48
N ALA A 83 -3.18 -0.04 -9.87
CA ALA A 83 -4.09 0.65 -8.97
C ALA A 83 -3.39 1.11 -7.66
N PRO A 84 -2.68 0.25 -6.88
CA PRO A 84 -1.85 0.70 -5.76
C PRO A 84 -0.77 1.71 -6.15
N LEU A 85 -0.15 1.58 -7.34
CA LEU A 85 0.83 2.55 -7.82
C LEU A 85 0.21 3.93 -8.02
N SER A 86 -0.98 4.02 -8.61
CA SER A 86 -1.72 5.28 -8.78
C SER A 86 -1.99 5.96 -7.43
N LEU A 87 -2.39 5.21 -6.41
CA LEU A 87 -2.58 5.72 -5.06
C LEU A 87 -1.26 6.17 -4.42
N ALA A 88 -0.19 5.42 -4.61
CA ALA A 88 1.13 5.74 -4.10
C ALA A 88 1.69 7.05 -4.70
N MET A 89 1.33 7.37 -5.95
CA MET A 89 1.71 8.64 -6.59
C MET A 89 1.07 9.87 -5.92
N GLN A 90 -0.02 9.70 -5.16
CA GLN A 90 -0.80 10.78 -4.58
C GLN A 90 -0.40 11.12 -3.13
N ILE A 91 0.48 10.34 -2.51
CA ILE A 91 0.98 10.55 -1.15
C ILE A 91 2.49 10.85 -1.16
N GLY A 92 3.02 11.34 -0.04
CA GLY A 92 4.43 11.71 0.08
C GLY A 92 5.39 10.51 0.04
N TRP A 93 6.64 10.75 -0.36
CA TRP A 93 7.68 9.70 -0.41
C TRP A 93 7.92 9.02 0.95
N THR A 94 7.92 9.78 2.02
CA THR A 94 8.14 9.25 3.38
C THR A 94 7.06 8.28 3.81
N GLN A 95 5.80 8.55 3.49
CA GLN A 95 4.68 7.66 3.76
C GLN A 95 4.77 6.39 2.91
N ASN A 96 5.08 6.54 1.60
CA ASN A 96 5.32 5.40 0.71
C ASN A 96 6.39 4.44 1.25
N VAL A 97 7.49 5.00 1.77
CA VAL A 97 8.58 4.19 2.36
C VAL A 97 8.08 3.43 3.59
N VAL A 98 7.27 4.05 4.46
CA VAL A 98 6.72 3.38 5.65
C VAL A 98 5.84 2.20 5.25
N ILE A 99 4.92 2.40 4.30
CA ILE A 99 4.00 1.34 3.83
C ILE A 99 4.78 0.21 3.14
N MET A 100 5.79 0.55 2.34
CA MET A 100 6.59 -0.43 1.62
C MET A 100 7.47 -1.27 2.57
N GLU A 101 8.08 -0.63 3.58
CA GLU A 101 8.96 -1.30 4.55
C GLU A 101 8.16 -2.09 5.61
N ALA A 102 6.86 -1.87 5.74
CA ALA A 102 5.99 -2.65 6.61
C ALA A 102 5.71 -4.04 6.03
N ASP A 103 5.61 -5.05 6.91
CA ASP A 103 5.26 -6.43 6.52
C ASP A 103 3.74 -6.54 6.30
N LEU A 104 3.29 -6.07 5.13
CA LEU A 104 1.89 -5.99 4.74
C LEU A 104 1.65 -6.74 3.44
N THR A 105 0.49 -7.39 3.32
CA THR A 105 0.00 -7.89 2.03
C THR A 105 -0.31 -6.74 1.08
N MET A 106 -0.44 -7.01 -0.22
CA MET A 106 -0.71 -5.95 -1.20
C MET A 106 -2.07 -5.27 -0.94
N GLU A 107 -3.08 -6.03 -0.53
CA GLU A 107 -4.40 -5.51 -0.18
C GLU A 107 -4.33 -4.54 1.03
N LEU A 108 -3.54 -4.89 2.05
CA LEU A 108 -3.33 -4.01 3.20
C LEU A 108 -2.51 -2.77 2.83
N ARG A 109 -1.53 -2.90 1.94
CA ARG A 109 -0.79 -1.74 1.40
C ARG A 109 -1.73 -0.79 0.67
N GLU A 110 -2.59 -1.31 -0.19
CA GLU A 110 -3.59 -0.51 -0.90
C GLU A 110 -4.52 0.20 0.09
N TRP A 111 -4.99 -0.52 1.12
CA TRP A 111 -5.82 0.06 2.17
C TRP A 111 -5.10 1.23 2.88
N TYR A 112 -3.83 1.04 3.31
CA TYR A 112 -3.06 2.09 3.97
C TYR A 112 -2.71 3.26 3.05
N LEU A 113 -2.53 3.04 1.74
CA LEU A 113 -2.37 4.10 0.75
C LEU A 113 -3.64 4.96 0.67
N ARG A 114 -4.81 4.33 0.54
CA ARG A 114 -6.12 5.02 0.54
C ARG A 114 -6.35 5.79 1.84
N ALA A 115 -6.15 5.15 2.99
CA ALA A 115 -6.30 5.76 4.29
C ALA A 115 -5.37 6.96 4.48
N THR A 116 -4.10 6.83 4.09
CA THR A 116 -3.13 7.93 4.17
C THR A 116 -3.54 9.11 3.29
N ARG A 117 -4.06 8.85 2.09
CA ARG A 117 -4.60 9.89 1.21
C ARG A 117 -5.81 10.58 1.82
N GLN A 118 -6.78 9.81 2.33
CA GLN A 118 -8.04 10.30 2.87
C GLN A 118 -7.85 11.10 4.16
N PHE A 119 -7.05 10.60 5.09
CA PHE A 119 -6.85 11.21 6.41
C PHE A 119 -5.64 12.14 6.50
N GLY A 120 -4.80 12.18 5.48
CA GLY A 120 -3.60 13.03 5.47
C GLY A 120 -2.55 12.64 6.51
N TRP A 121 -2.45 11.38 6.89
CA TRP A 121 -1.55 10.93 7.95
C TRP A 121 -0.10 11.33 7.69
N SER A 122 0.53 11.91 8.71
CA SER A 122 1.97 12.11 8.75
C SER A 122 2.71 10.77 8.85
N LYS A 123 4.03 10.78 8.67
CA LYS A 123 4.85 9.58 8.85
C LYS A 123 4.65 8.95 10.24
N ALA A 124 4.60 9.76 11.30
CA ALA A 124 4.48 9.26 12.67
C ALA A 124 3.11 8.63 12.92
N GLU A 125 2.04 9.31 12.50
CA GLU A 125 0.67 8.79 12.59
C GLU A 125 0.51 7.49 11.80
N LEU A 126 0.94 7.46 10.54
CA LEU A 126 0.90 6.26 9.72
C LEU A 126 1.63 5.08 10.37
N THR A 127 2.81 5.32 10.96
CA THR A 127 3.55 4.26 11.67
C THR A 127 2.76 3.75 12.88
N ALA A 128 2.11 4.64 13.64
CA ALA A 128 1.25 4.27 14.76
C ALA A 128 0.03 3.47 14.29
N GLN A 129 -0.66 3.95 13.24
CA GLN A 129 -1.85 3.30 12.68
C GLN A 129 -1.55 1.89 12.12
N ILE A 130 -0.37 1.68 11.53
CA ILE A 130 0.06 0.34 11.09
C ILE A 130 0.31 -0.56 12.31
N ALA A 131 0.97 -0.06 13.36
CA ALA A 131 1.24 -0.83 14.57
C ALA A 131 -0.04 -1.20 15.33
N GLU A 132 -1.03 -0.32 15.34
CA GLU A 132 -2.35 -0.51 15.95
C GLU A 132 -3.30 -1.33 15.07
N GLN A 133 -2.89 -1.69 13.86
CA GLN A 133 -3.73 -2.40 12.89
C GLN A 133 -5.05 -1.67 12.58
N ALA A 134 -4.98 -0.38 12.33
CA ALA A 134 -6.12 0.50 12.10
C ALA A 134 -7.09 0.02 11.02
N HIS A 135 -6.63 -0.77 10.05
CA HIS A 135 -7.45 -1.40 9.01
C HIS A 135 -8.54 -2.34 9.57
N LEU A 136 -8.46 -2.74 10.85
CA LEU A 136 -9.49 -3.54 11.51
C LEU A 136 -10.60 -2.71 12.16
N GLU A 137 -10.37 -1.42 12.35
CA GLU A 137 -11.28 -0.51 13.08
C GLU A 137 -11.86 0.59 12.20
N ILE A 138 -11.10 1.04 11.22
CA ILE A 138 -11.48 2.15 10.34
C ILE A 138 -12.09 1.60 9.05
N VAL A 139 -13.29 2.06 8.73
CA VAL A 139 -13.94 1.84 7.44
C VAL A 139 -13.59 3.03 6.54
N LEU A 140 -13.02 2.77 5.37
CA LEU A 140 -12.78 3.81 4.37
C LEU A 140 -14.03 4.02 3.53
N ASP A 141 -14.33 5.27 3.22
CA ASP A 141 -15.31 5.60 2.19
C ASP A 141 -14.66 5.27 0.84
N ILE A 142 -15.11 4.18 0.23
CA ILE A 142 -14.66 3.78 -1.09
C ILE A 142 -15.48 4.60 -2.08
N GLU A 143 -14.95 5.75 -2.50
CA GLU A 143 -15.40 6.36 -3.74
C GLU A 143 -14.95 5.44 -4.88
N GLU A 144 -15.87 4.67 -5.44
CA GLU A 144 -15.64 3.97 -6.70
C GLU A 144 -15.44 5.04 -7.77
N GLU A 145 -14.19 5.31 -8.14
CA GLU A 145 -13.90 6.05 -9.37
C GLU A 145 -14.43 5.19 -10.52
N VAL A 146 -15.66 5.49 -10.92
CA VAL A 146 -16.24 4.96 -12.17
C VAL A 146 -15.36 5.52 -13.29
N CYS A 147 -14.43 4.70 -13.76
CA CYS A 147 -13.75 4.98 -15.01
C CYS A 147 -14.79 4.89 -16.12
N ASP A 148 -15.34 6.04 -16.54
CA ASP A 148 -16.10 6.18 -17.76
C ASP A 148 -15.21 5.85 -18.98
N ASN A 149 -15.01 4.57 -19.22
CA ASN A 149 -14.57 4.08 -20.52
C ASN A 149 -15.79 3.89 -21.41
N SER A 150 -16.38 5.01 -21.86
CA SER A 150 -17.30 5.01 -22.98
C SER A 150 -16.51 4.82 -24.27
N HIS A 151 -16.24 3.56 -24.62
CA HIS A 151 -16.11 3.16 -26.03
C HIS A 151 -16.59 1.72 -26.20
N ASP A 152 -17.73 1.66 -26.86
CA ASP A 152 -18.50 0.51 -27.31
C ASP A 152 -17.70 -0.76 -27.65
N LYS A 153 -18.13 -1.87 -27.04
CA LYS A 153 -18.62 -3.04 -27.80
C LYS A 153 -19.25 -4.03 -26.82
N GLU A 154 -20.53 -4.28 -27.04
CA GLU A 154 -21.30 -5.34 -26.42
C GLU A 154 -20.68 -6.70 -26.74
N GLU A 155 -20.35 -7.44 -25.68
CA GLU A 155 -20.37 -8.90 -25.71
C GLU A 155 -20.68 -9.43 -24.31
N SER A 156 -21.83 -10.04 -24.22
CA SER A 156 -22.43 -10.63 -23.03
C SER A 156 -21.63 -11.83 -22.56
N VAL A 157 -21.00 -11.72 -21.37
CA VAL A 157 -20.65 -12.92 -20.57
C VAL A 157 -21.01 -12.64 -19.11
N SER A 158 -22.04 -13.32 -18.65
CA SER A 158 -22.46 -13.37 -17.26
C SER A 158 -21.41 -14.12 -16.43
N GLY A 159 -20.66 -13.41 -15.61
CA GLY A 159 -19.69 -13.96 -14.66
C GLY A 159 -19.74 -13.21 -13.35
N SER A 160 -20.33 -13.85 -12.35
CA SER A 160 -20.52 -13.42 -10.97
C SER A 160 -19.24 -12.91 -10.31
N VAL A 161 -19.09 -11.58 -10.20
CA VAL A 161 -18.09 -10.95 -9.32
C VAL A 161 -18.70 -10.85 -7.92
N ARG A 162 -18.39 -11.78 -7.05
CA ARG A 162 -18.78 -11.71 -5.63
C ARG A 162 -17.76 -10.86 -4.88
N ASN A 163 -18.22 -9.71 -4.48
CA ASN A 163 -17.70 -8.73 -3.53
C ASN A 163 -16.64 -9.23 -2.53
N ALA A 164 -15.38 -8.88 -2.75
CA ALA A 164 -14.31 -8.97 -1.74
C ALA A 164 -14.55 -7.99 -0.56
N GLY A 165 -15.28 -6.90 -0.77
CA GLY A 165 -15.60 -5.91 0.26
C GLY A 165 -16.46 -6.42 1.42
N THR A 166 -17.25 -7.48 1.20
CA THR A 166 -18.14 -8.04 2.24
C THR A 166 -17.39 -8.86 3.30
N TYR A 167 -16.18 -9.34 3.00
CA TYR A 167 -15.40 -10.15 3.96
C TYR A 167 -14.72 -9.29 5.04
N LEU A 168 -14.22 -8.11 4.69
CA LEU A 168 -13.57 -7.20 5.63
C LEU A 168 -14.57 -6.62 6.64
N THR A 169 -15.77 -6.21 6.20
CA THR A 169 -16.82 -5.69 7.07
C THR A 169 -17.32 -6.73 8.08
N ARG A 170 -17.35 -8.01 7.72
CA ARG A 170 -17.79 -9.07 8.61
C ARG A 170 -16.78 -9.38 9.73
N GLN A 171 -15.47 -9.34 9.42
CA GLN A 171 -14.42 -9.54 10.43
C GLN A 171 -14.29 -8.35 11.40
N VAL A 172 -14.46 -7.12 10.90
CA VAL A 172 -14.46 -5.90 11.74
C VAL A 172 -15.62 -5.91 12.73
N ALA A 173 -16.83 -6.25 12.28
CA ALA A 173 -17.99 -6.36 13.15
C ALA A 173 -17.83 -7.45 14.25
N GLN A 174 -17.20 -8.57 13.89
CA GLN A 174 -17.02 -9.69 14.82
C GLN A 174 -15.95 -9.39 15.89
N ARG A 175 -14.87 -8.65 15.56
CA ARG A 175 -13.82 -8.23 16.51
C ARG A 175 -14.25 -7.05 17.38
N ALA A 176 -15.05 -6.12 16.87
CA ALA A 176 -15.63 -5.04 17.66
C ALA A 176 -16.57 -5.57 18.75
N MET A 177 -17.33 -6.64 18.47
CA MET A 177 -18.12 -7.33 19.49
C MET A 177 -17.26 -7.99 20.57
N LEU A 178 -16.14 -8.61 20.22
CA LEU A 178 -15.24 -9.27 21.16
C LEU A 178 -14.47 -8.28 22.06
N ARG A 179 -14.18 -7.06 21.60
CA ARG A 179 -13.56 -6.00 22.43
C ARG A 179 -14.53 -5.40 23.44
N ARG A 180 -15.83 -5.28 23.14
CA ARG A 180 -16.86 -4.82 24.10
C ARG A 180 -17.02 -5.77 25.28
N CYS A 181 -16.70 -7.05 25.13
CA CYS A 181 -16.75 -8.03 26.21
C CYS A 181 -15.52 -8.02 27.12
N ARG A 182 -14.43 -7.27 26.79
CA ARG A 182 -13.22 -7.10 27.62
C ARG A 182 -13.24 -5.82 28.46
N GLY A 183 -14.42 -5.38 28.89
CA GLY A 183 -14.55 -4.34 29.92
C GLY A 183 -13.97 -4.85 31.24
N ARG A 184 -13.06 -4.04 31.86
CA ARG A 184 -12.42 -4.32 33.16
C ARG A 184 -13.41 -4.89 34.16
N PRO A 185 -13.10 -5.97 34.90
CA PRO A 185 -13.88 -6.36 36.05
C PRO A 185 -13.73 -5.30 37.16
N LYS A 186 -14.82 -4.62 37.47
CA LYS A 186 -14.89 -3.80 38.68
C LYS A 186 -14.76 -4.75 39.88
N ARG A 187 -13.83 -4.47 40.79
CA ARG A 187 -13.73 -5.15 42.09
C ARG A 187 -15.02 -4.93 42.87
N GLY A 188 -15.64 -6.00 43.24
CA GLY A 188 -16.73 -5.97 44.21
C GLY A 188 -17.88 -6.93 43.88
N GLY A 189 -17.92 -8.08 44.57
CA GLY A 189 -19.11 -8.76 45.05
C GLY A 189 -19.93 -9.63 44.11
N GLY A 190 -19.89 -10.94 44.31
CA GLY A 190 -21.01 -11.83 44.11
C GLY A 190 -20.96 -12.75 42.87
N PRO A 191 -21.24 -14.06 43.06
CA PRO A 191 -21.16 -15.08 42.01
C PRO A 191 -22.51 -15.29 41.34
N TRP A 192 -22.74 -14.70 40.19
CA TRP A 192 -23.76 -15.14 39.22
C TRP A 192 -23.35 -14.73 37.82
N CYS A 193 -22.51 -15.53 37.18
CA CYS A 193 -22.28 -15.45 35.75
C CYS A 193 -23.16 -16.49 35.06
N ILE A 194 -24.36 -16.10 34.65
CA ILE A 194 -25.19 -16.91 33.76
C ILE A 194 -24.60 -16.80 32.37
N MET A 195 -24.02 -17.91 31.91
CA MET A 195 -23.53 -18.11 30.56
C MET A 195 -24.71 -18.17 29.59
N TRP A 196 -25.00 -17.08 28.91
CA TRP A 196 -25.93 -17.07 27.79
C TRP A 196 -25.16 -17.41 26.50
N LEU A 197 -25.33 -18.66 26.05
CA LEU A 197 -24.99 -19.09 24.70
C LEU A 197 -26.17 -18.80 23.78
N PRO A 198 -26.05 -17.96 22.73
CA PRO A 198 -27.12 -17.89 21.74
C PRO A 198 -26.97 -19.07 20.77
N THR A 199 -27.84 -20.03 20.88
CA THR A 199 -28.09 -21.04 19.85
C THR A 199 -28.75 -20.37 18.66
N PHE A 200 -28.03 -20.34 17.57
CA PHE A 200 -28.51 -19.82 16.27
C PHE A 200 -29.37 -20.89 15.59
N THR A 201 -30.67 -20.88 15.86
CA THR A 201 -31.66 -21.61 15.04
C THR A 201 -32.11 -20.72 13.88
N ALA A 202 -31.85 -21.17 12.68
CA ALA A 202 -32.35 -20.58 11.44
C ALA A 202 -33.88 -20.67 11.43
N LYS A 203 -34.58 -19.54 11.56
CA LYS A 203 -36.00 -19.42 11.21
C LYS A 203 -36.16 -18.88 9.81
N ARG A 204 -36.71 -19.72 8.94
CA ARG A 204 -37.30 -19.34 7.64
C ARG A 204 -38.34 -18.25 7.88
N VAL A 205 -38.19 -17.12 7.22
CA VAL A 205 -39.28 -16.13 7.10
C VAL A 205 -40.06 -16.47 5.84
N ALA A 206 -41.27 -16.94 6.04
CA ALA A 206 -42.25 -17.09 4.99
C ALA A 206 -42.84 -15.70 4.68
N PHE A 207 -42.80 -15.29 3.43
CA PHE A 207 -43.52 -14.13 2.93
C PHE A 207 -45.01 -14.50 2.81
N MET A 208 -45.87 -13.88 3.60
CA MET A 208 -47.29 -13.83 3.34
C MET A 208 -47.62 -12.52 2.65
N ARG A 209 -48.19 -12.65 1.42
CA ARG A 209 -48.84 -11.55 0.70
C ARG A 209 -50.23 -11.27 1.38
N CYS A 210 -50.49 -10.03 1.60
CA CYS A 210 -51.79 -9.43 1.38
C CYS A 210 -51.60 -8.13 0.59
#